data_ecbde9920cff16321a0c90e8fc497a2e
#
_entry.id   ecbde9920cff16321a0c90e8fc497a2e
#
_cell.length_a   1.000
_cell.length_b   1.000
_cell.length_c   1.000
_cell.angle_alpha   90.00
_cell.angle_beta   90.00
_cell.angle_gamma   90.00
#
_symmetry.space_group_name_H-M   'P 1'
#
loop_
_entity.id
_entity.type
_entity.pdbx_description
1 polymer ?
#
loop_
_entity_poly.entity_id
_entity_poly.type
_entity_poly.pdbx_seq_one_letter_code
_entity_poly.pdbx_strand_id
1 'polypeptide(L)'
;MGVIKAQSVLKVERIVVGTAVEERLPVGESDTFADSVGTLFCYTEIRGTGDSTTVSHVWYHGEIRRADVKLNVRGYRWRTWSTKVIQEDWTGEWRVDIVSVDGKILKSKRFRIIDTDGNEVAVDTTSN
;
A
#
# COMPACT_ATOMS: atom_id res chain seq x y z
N MET A 1 17.96 25.16 18.65
CA MET A 1 17.73 24.79 18.41
C MET A 1 17.09 24.27 17.98
N GLY A 2 16.84 23.98 18.02
CA GLY A 2 16.32 23.46 17.60
C GLY A 2 15.79 22.86 17.31
N VAL A 3 15.49 22.76 17.25
CA VAL A 3 14.98 22.11 16.96
C VAL A 3 14.55 21.20 16.61
N ILE A 4 14.40 20.88 16.73
CA ILE A 4 14.00 20.05 16.41
C ILE A 4 13.07 19.52 16.33
N LYS A 5 12.55 19.46 16.21
CA LYS A 5 11.75 18.90 16.02
C LYS A 5 11.16 18.25 15.57
N ALA A 6 11.13 18.38 15.89
CA ALA A 6 10.55 17.84 15.70
C ALA A 6 10.16 17.11 15.15
N GLN A 7 10.41 16.88 15.14
CA GLN A 7 9.99 16.22 14.40
C GLN A 7 9.00 15.48 14.71
N SER A 8 8.39 15.82 14.57
CA SER A 8 7.25 15.10 14.74
C SER A 8 7.28 13.92 13.92
N VAL A 9 6.99 12.85 14.47
CA VAL A 9 7.18 11.62 13.78
C VAL A 9 5.87 10.90 13.68
N LEU A 10 5.40 10.74 12.46
CA LEU A 10 4.27 9.90 12.21
C LEU A 10 4.70 8.45 12.34
N LYS A 11 3.81 7.62 12.83
CA LYS A 11 4.07 6.21 12.94
C LYS A 11 2.96 5.44 12.24
N VAL A 12 3.33 4.55 11.32
CA VAL A 12 2.37 3.69 10.66
C VAL A 12 2.22 2.46 11.54
N GLU A 13 1.07 2.34 12.20
CA GLU A 13 0.84 1.25 13.12
C GLU A 13 0.32 0.02 12.43
N ARG A 14 -0.34 0.21 11.29
CA ARG A 14 -0.87 -0.92 10.54
C ARG A 14 -0.91 -0.54 9.07
N ILE A 15 -0.53 -1.48 8.23
CA ILE A 15 -0.63 -1.33 6.79
C ILE A 15 -1.05 -2.67 6.22
N VAL A 16 -2.13 -2.68 5.46
CA VAL A 16 -2.62 -3.90 4.83
C VAL A 16 -3.09 -3.58 3.42
N VAL A 17 -3.06 -4.60 2.56
CA VAL A 17 -3.64 -4.53 1.23
C VAL A 17 -4.82 -5.47 1.21
N GLY A 18 -5.93 -5.00 0.69
CA GLY A 18 -7.16 -5.78 0.65
C GLY A 18 -8.01 -5.39 -0.54
N THR A 19 -9.20 -5.96 -0.60
CA THR A 19 -10.08 -5.78 -1.75
C THR A 19 -11.13 -4.71 -1.53
N ALA A 20 -11.30 -4.24 -0.30
CA ALA A 20 -12.28 -3.20 0.02
C ALA A 20 -11.96 -2.58 1.36
N VAL A 21 -12.62 -1.46 1.63
CA VAL A 21 -12.65 -0.86 2.97
C VAL A 21 -14.12 -0.63 3.27
N GLU A 22 -14.58 -1.19 4.39
CA GLU A 22 -15.96 -1.07 4.81
C GLU A 22 -16.00 -0.64 6.26
N GLU A 23 -16.79 0.38 6.54
CA GLU A 23 -16.88 0.92 7.89
C GLU A 23 -15.50 1.26 8.45
N ARG A 24 -14.65 1.80 7.58
CA ARG A 24 -13.31 2.25 7.91
C ARG A 24 -12.37 1.13 8.35
N LEU A 25 -12.65 -0.08 7.91
CA LEU A 25 -11.81 -1.25 8.19
C LEU A 25 -11.53 -1.99 6.89
N PRO A 26 -10.34 -2.59 6.77
CA PRO A 26 -10.01 -3.31 5.54
C PRO A 26 -10.75 -4.62 5.45
N VAL A 27 -11.08 -5.00 4.22
CA VAL A 27 -11.77 -6.24 3.91
C VAL A 27 -10.94 -6.96 2.85
N GLY A 28 -10.87 -8.29 2.97
CA GLY A 28 -10.16 -9.09 1.98
C GLY A 28 -8.65 -8.95 2.04
N GLU A 29 -8.14 -8.75 3.23
CA GLU A 29 -6.71 -8.60 3.44
C GLU A 29 -5.96 -9.86 3.02
N SER A 30 -4.86 -9.70 2.27
CA SER A 30 -4.03 -10.82 1.85
C SER A 30 -2.69 -10.29 1.40
N ASP A 31 -1.73 -11.20 1.25
CA ASP A 31 -0.45 -10.89 0.65
C ASP A 31 -0.39 -11.33 -0.81
N THR A 32 -1.42 -12.03 -1.29
CA THR A 32 -1.45 -12.56 -2.65
C THR A 32 -2.85 -12.41 -3.21
N PHE A 33 -2.93 -11.93 -4.45
CA PHE A 33 -4.21 -11.71 -5.12
C PHE A 33 -4.13 -12.26 -6.53
N ALA A 34 -5.28 -12.67 -7.05
CA ALA A 34 -5.39 -13.09 -8.44
C ALA A 34 -5.26 -11.89 -9.36
N ASP A 35 -4.80 -12.13 -10.58
CA ASP A 35 -4.67 -11.06 -11.57
C ASP A 35 -6.02 -10.48 -12.00
N SER A 36 -7.11 -11.16 -11.70
CA SER A 36 -8.46 -10.68 -11.99
C SER A 36 -9.03 -9.83 -10.86
N VAL A 37 -8.24 -9.49 -9.86
CA VAL A 37 -8.74 -8.84 -8.66
C VAL A 37 -9.37 -7.46 -8.92
N GLY A 38 -8.90 -6.76 -9.93
CA GLY A 38 -9.44 -5.45 -10.27
C GLY A 38 -8.81 -4.37 -9.42
N THR A 39 -9.53 -3.89 -8.41
CA THR A 39 -9.07 -2.78 -7.58
C THR A 39 -8.57 -3.30 -6.24
N LEU A 40 -7.42 -2.81 -5.84
CA LEU A 40 -6.88 -3.09 -4.51
C LEU A 40 -6.84 -1.81 -3.70
N PHE A 41 -6.93 -1.96 -2.38
CA PHE A 41 -6.90 -0.89 -1.42
C PHE A 41 -5.67 -1.07 -0.55
N CYS A 42 -4.91 0.00 -0.35
CA CYS A 42 -3.88 0.01 0.68
C CYS A 42 -4.39 0.83 1.85
N TYR A 43 -4.59 0.17 2.98
CA TYR A 43 -5.20 0.76 4.16
C TYR A 43 -4.14 0.95 5.21
N THR A 44 -4.12 2.11 5.84
CA THR A 44 -3.14 2.41 6.88
C THR A 44 -3.82 2.98 8.12
N GLU A 45 -3.25 2.62 9.27
CA GLU A 45 -3.58 3.26 10.54
C GLU A 45 -2.33 4.00 10.97
N ILE A 46 -2.46 5.29 11.17
CA ILE A 46 -1.33 6.17 11.41
C ILE A 46 -1.52 6.86 12.75
N ARG A 47 -0.46 6.84 13.54
CA ARG A 47 -0.42 7.64 14.75
C ARG A 47 0.23 8.95 14.39
N GLY A 48 -0.52 10.02 14.56
CA GLY A 48 -0.05 11.36 14.24
C GLY A 48 0.33 12.13 15.48
N THR A 49 0.63 13.40 15.27
CA THR A 49 1.03 14.29 16.34
C THR A 49 -0.09 15.23 16.73
N GLY A 50 -1.21 15.18 16.03
CA GLY A 50 -2.28 16.13 16.20
C GLY A 50 -2.24 17.25 15.19
N ASP A 51 -1.07 17.52 14.59
CA ASP A 51 -0.97 18.52 13.55
C ASP A 51 -1.39 17.91 12.21
N SER A 52 -1.93 18.75 11.35
CA SER A 52 -2.30 18.31 10.01
C SER A 52 -1.06 18.13 9.16
N THR A 53 -0.98 17.02 8.46
CA THR A 53 0.10 16.77 7.54
C THR A 53 -0.40 15.82 6.45
N THR A 54 0.51 15.29 5.64
CA THR A 54 0.15 14.32 4.60
C THR A 54 1.13 13.17 4.61
N VAL A 55 0.67 12.03 4.09
CA VAL A 55 1.54 10.93 3.72
C VAL A 55 1.22 10.57 2.29
N SER A 56 2.16 9.93 1.63
CA SER A 56 1.93 9.40 0.30
C SER A 56 1.95 7.90 0.34
N HIS A 57 0.99 7.28 -0.34
CA HIS A 57 1.03 5.85 -0.64
C HIS A 57 1.61 5.73 -2.04
N VAL A 58 2.80 5.19 -2.16
CA VAL A 58 3.47 5.07 -3.44
C VAL A 58 3.47 3.60 -3.83
N TRP A 59 2.77 3.30 -4.92
CA TRP A 59 2.56 1.92 -5.37
C TRP A 59 3.58 1.59 -6.43
N TYR A 60 4.26 0.46 -6.26
CA TYR A 60 5.27 -0.03 -7.21
C TYR A 60 4.91 -1.41 -7.69
N HIS A 61 5.05 -1.62 -8.99
CA HIS A 61 5.02 -2.94 -9.61
C HIS A 61 6.46 -3.27 -9.99
N GLY A 62 7.10 -4.11 -9.20
CA GLY A 62 8.53 -4.30 -9.33
C GLY A 62 9.26 -3.00 -9.08
N GLU A 63 10.01 -2.55 -10.06
CA GLU A 63 10.75 -1.29 -9.96
C GLU A 63 9.96 -0.11 -10.50
N ILE A 64 8.79 -0.32 -11.06
CA ILE A 64 8.05 0.72 -11.76
C ILE A 64 7.04 1.34 -10.82
N ARG A 65 7.14 2.66 -10.64
CA ARG A 65 6.16 3.38 -9.83
C ARG A 65 4.87 3.52 -10.61
N ARG A 66 3.78 3.03 -10.05
CA ARG A 66 2.48 3.03 -10.70
C ARG A 66 1.54 4.08 -10.17
N ALA A 67 1.76 4.56 -8.95
CA ALA A 67 0.90 5.60 -8.38
C ALA A 67 1.60 6.25 -7.20
N ASP A 68 1.21 7.49 -6.92
CA ASP A 68 1.69 8.26 -5.78
C ASP A 68 0.48 9.04 -5.30
N VAL A 69 -0.15 8.58 -4.24
CA VAL A 69 -1.40 9.14 -3.75
C VAL A 69 -1.15 9.86 -2.44
N LYS A 70 -1.34 11.17 -2.43
CA LYS A 70 -1.12 11.99 -1.25
C LYS A 70 -2.41 12.02 -0.43
N LEU A 71 -2.29 11.73 0.85
CA LEU A 71 -3.43 11.60 1.74
C LEU A 71 -3.24 12.46 2.97
N ASN A 72 -4.31 13.06 3.44
CA ASN A 72 -4.26 13.88 4.66
C ASN A 72 -4.17 13.02 5.90
N VAL A 73 -3.47 13.53 6.92
CA VAL A 73 -3.44 12.96 8.26
C VAL A 73 -3.72 14.12 9.20
N ARG A 74 -4.83 14.06 9.96
CA ARG A 74 -5.31 15.21 10.71
C ARG A 74 -5.57 14.94 12.18
N GLY A 75 -5.00 13.89 12.74
CA GLY A 75 -5.26 13.62 14.13
C GLY A 75 -4.26 12.67 14.71
N TYR A 76 -4.43 12.36 15.97
CA TYR A 76 -3.53 11.46 16.66
C TYR A 76 -3.71 10.02 16.22
N ARG A 77 -4.92 9.67 15.82
CA ARG A 77 -5.21 8.35 15.27
C ARG A 77 -5.95 8.55 13.97
N TRP A 78 -5.35 8.08 12.90
CA TRP A 78 -5.90 8.40 11.58
C TRP A 78 -5.90 7.16 10.72
N ARG A 79 -7.04 6.88 10.10
CA ARG A 79 -7.17 5.78 9.14
C ARG A 79 -7.33 6.40 7.77
N THR A 80 -6.55 5.92 6.83
CA THR A 80 -6.65 6.43 5.49
C THR A 80 -6.24 5.34 4.52
N TRP A 81 -6.72 5.44 3.29
CA TRP A 81 -6.45 4.42 2.30
C TRP A 81 -6.41 5.02 0.92
N SER A 82 -5.71 4.32 0.02
CA SER A 82 -5.66 4.64 -1.39
C SER A 82 -6.07 3.41 -2.17
N THR A 83 -6.40 3.60 -3.44
CA THR A 83 -6.80 2.51 -4.30
C THR A 83 -5.94 2.49 -5.54
N LYS A 84 -5.83 1.31 -6.14
CA LYS A 84 -5.13 1.16 -7.40
C LYS A 84 -5.81 0.08 -8.21
N VAL A 85 -6.14 0.40 -9.46
CA VAL A 85 -6.65 -0.58 -10.39
C VAL A 85 -5.48 -1.40 -10.90
N ILE A 86 -5.58 -2.70 -10.78
CA ILE A 86 -4.53 -3.63 -11.17
C ILE A 86 -4.94 -4.22 -12.53
N GLN A 87 -4.15 -4.00 -13.54
CA GLN A 87 -4.41 -4.56 -14.85
C GLN A 87 -4.02 -6.03 -14.85
N GLU A 88 -4.70 -6.81 -15.66
CA GLU A 88 -4.56 -8.26 -15.59
C GLU A 88 -3.16 -8.76 -15.90
N ASP A 89 -2.41 -8.02 -16.69
CA ASP A 89 -1.05 -8.45 -17.03
C ASP A 89 0.01 -7.91 -16.06
N TRP A 90 -0.41 -7.27 -14.98
CA TRP A 90 0.53 -6.71 -14.01
C TRP A 90 0.82 -7.69 -12.88
N THR A 91 1.25 -8.88 -13.23
CA THR A 91 1.56 -9.92 -12.25
C THR A 91 2.95 -9.72 -11.65
N GLY A 92 3.21 -10.43 -10.57
CA GLY A 92 4.51 -10.42 -9.92
C GLY A 92 4.50 -9.66 -8.61
N GLU A 93 5.66 -9.13 -8.26
CA GLU A 93 5.86 -8.49 -6.97
C GLU A 93 5.41 -7.04 -7.00
N TRP A 94 4.70 -6.66 -5.96
CA TRP A 94 4.24 -5.29 -5.77
C TRP A 94 4.64 -4.81 -4.38
N ARG A 95 4.68 -3.51 -4.22
CA ARG A 95 5.00 -2.90 -2.94
C ARG A 95 4.31 -1.55 -2.84
N VAL A 96 3.82 -1.22 -1.64
CA VAL A 96 3.37 0.13 -1.35
C VAL A 96 4.28 0.69 -0.27
N ASP A 97 4.87 1.84 -0.53
CA ASP A 97 5.65 2.57 0.46
C ASP A 97 4.79 3.68 1.02
N ILE A 98 4.84 3.85 2.33
CA ILE A 98 4.18 4.97 3.00
C ILE A 98 5.25 6.00 3.29
N VAL A 99 5.13 7.17 2.67
CA VAL A 99 6.19 8.16 2.65
C VAL A 99 5.69 9.43 3.32
N SER A 100 6.48 9.97 4.23
CA SER A 100 6.13 11.20 4.93
C SER A 100 6.35 12.41 4.03
N VAL A 101 5.87 13.57 4.48
CA VAL A 101 5.94 14.79 3.69
C VAL A 101 7.39 15.19 3.39
N ASP A 102 8.33 14.79 4.23
CA ASP A 102 9.75 15.09 4.00
C ASP A 102 10.48 14.00 3.22
N GLY A 103 9.73 13.05 2.63
CA GLY A 103 10.32 12.04 1.76
C GLY A 103 10.81 10.78 2.44
N LYS A 104 10.55 10.63 3.71
CA LYS A 104 11.04 9.49 4.45
C LYS A 104 10.06 8.32 4.35
N ILE A 105 10.56 7.14 4.05
CA ILE A 105 9.71 5.94 4.00
C ILE A 105 9.46 5.48 5.43
N LEU A 106 8.20 5.53 5.83
CA LEU A 106 7.82 5.17 7.20
C LEU A 106 7.58 3.68 7.34
N LYS A 107 7.05 3.05 6.30
CA LYS A 107 6.75 1.63 6.32
C LYS A 107 6.43 1.19 4.91
N SER A 108 6.62 -0.08 4.63
CA SER A 108 6.30 -0.65 3.31
C SER A 108 5.51 -1.93 3.48
N LYS A 109 4.70 -2.25 2.48
CA LYS A 109 3.95 -3.50 2.45
C LYS A 109 4.12 -4.13 1.09
N ARG A 110 4.55 -5.39 1.06
CA ARG A 110 4.71 -6.15 -0.18
C ARG A 110 3.55 -7.09 -0.37
N PHE A 111 3.20 -7.32 -1.61
CA PHE A 111 2.19 -8.31 -1.96
C PHE A 111 2.48 -8.81 -3.38
N ARG A 112 1.76 -9.83 -3.81
CA ARG A 112 1.97 -10.45 -5.10
C ARG A 112 0.67 -10.56 -5.87
N ILE A 113 0.77 -10.39 -7.18
CA ILE A 113 -0.33 -10.67 -8.08
C ILE A 113 0.06 -11.92 -8.86
N ILE A 114 -0.77 -12.95 -8.80
CA ILE A 114 -0.46 -14.20 -9.48
C ILE A 114 -1.32 -14.37 -10.71
N ASP A 115 -0.72 -15.02 -11.71
CA ASP A 115 -1.36 -15.31 -12.96
C ASP A 115 -2.26 -16.52 -12.76
N THR A 116 -3.56 -16.31 -12.81
CA THR A 116 -4.50 -17.38 -12.52
C THR A 116 -5.11 -17.99 -13.76
N ASP A 117 -4.68 -17.59 -14.94
CA ASP A 117 -5.23 -18.19 -16.15
C ASP A 117 -4.40 -19.34 -16.64
N GLY A 118 -3.53 -19.84 -15.80
CA GLY A 118 -2.86 -21.08 -16.08
C GLY A 118 -1.47 -20.99 -16.63
N ASN A 119 -1.05 -19.84 -17.08
CA ASN A 119 0.27 -19.74 -17.66
C ASN A 119 1.34 -20.11 -16.69
N GLU A 120 1.25 -19.57 -15.51
CA GLU A 120 2.24 -19.83 -14.52
C GLU A 120 2.22 -21.27 -14.10
N VAL A 121 1.04 -21.80 -13.97
CA VAL A 121 0.90 -23.19 -13.60
C VAL A 121 1.43 -24.09 -14.68
N ALA A 122 1.10 -23.76 -15.89
CA ALA A 122 1.55 -24.57 -17.01
C ALA A 122 3.04 -24.56 -17.13
N VAL A 123 3.54 -23.48 -16.79
CA VAL A 123 4.95 -23.35 -16.85
C VAL A 123 5.62 -24.34 -16.05
N ASP A 124 4.98 -24.52 -15.13
CA ASP A 124 5.62 -25.32 -14.36
C ASP A 124 5.58 -26.57 -14.70
N THR A 125 5.21 -26.42 -15.11
CA THR A 125 5.25 -27.28 -15.46
C THR A 125 5.78 -27.86 -16.07
N THR A 126 5.76 -27.60 -15.99
CA THR A 126 6.11 -27.92 -16.58
C THR A 126 6.82 -28.43 -16.81
N SER A 127 6.88 -28.25 -16.63
CA SER A 127 7.50 -28.52 -16.96
C SER A 127 7.89 -29.28 -17.19
N ASN A 128 7.73 -29.37 -17.18
CA ASN A 128 8.01 -30.07 -17.42
C ASN A 128 8.33 -30.62 -17.61
#